data_e414f0b9b148e656c1aaf39e51cf2ff7
#
_entry.id   e414f0b9b148e656c1aaf39e51cf2ff7
#
_cell.length_a   1.000
_cell.length_b   1.000
_cell.length_c   1.000
_cell.angle_alpha   90.00
_cell.angle_beta   90.00
_cell.angle_gamma   90.00
#
_symmetry.space_group_name_H-M   'P 1'
#
loop_
_entity.id
_entity.type
_entity.pdbx_description
1 polymer ?
#
loop_
_entity_poly.entity_id
_entity_poly.type
_entity_poly.pdbx_seq_one_letter_code
_entity_poly.pdbx_strand_id
1 'polypeptide(L)'
;MHRFLLPMLLLFAAVTTHASPHRVFIAGDSTAAEYGPERAPQAGWGQALQSYLDPAAWDVRNHAKGGRSARSFIEEKRLDAIAAEIQPGDVLLIQFGHNDAKFEDPTRYNDPVTAYPQYLMRYVQLARDKRATPVLITPVARLLYDFGSLLDTHGLYTQTVKQLAEREQVALIDLNASSTRWIRALGEQGAKPYFLFVPEQNKADGTHFSVAGATAVACLVMRDWVALKPDLKPALKRDIDCDVSRSAGQGADPAKPSRVVHERDIAITQPGPHGGAGPTTAYPFFADDKDLPFVLRKRVLHKGAGIGLHPQHKNEIYYIVSGQGSYVLDGKQYDVAAGDALLTRVGSLHALQQRGEQDLVVLLAYPR
;
A
#
# COMPACT_ATOMS: atom_id res chain seq x y z
N MET A 1 -28.97 -25.02 84.73
CA MET A 1 -27.79 -24.49 84.10
C MET A 1 -27.95 -24.71 82.58
N HIS A 2 -28.45 -23.69 81.88
CA HIS A 2 -28.62 -23.73 80.39
C HIS A 2 -27.48 -23.00 79.76
N ARG A 3 -26.62 -23.69 78.96
CA ARG A 3 -25.56 -23.12 78.17
C ARG A 3 -26.14 -22.74 76.80
N PHE A 4 -26.22 -21.44 76.56
CA PHE A 4 -26.51 -20.92 75.23
C PHE A 4 -25.22 -21.00 74.39
N LEU A 5 -25.25 -21.80 73.31
CA LEU A 5 -24.25 -21.79 72.25
C LEU A 5 -24.62 -20.71 71.17
N LEU A 6 -23.84 -19.68 71.06
CA LEU A 6 -23.99 -18.66 70.01
C LEU A 6 -23.34 -19.19 68.73
N PRO A 7 -24.02 -19.22 67.56
CA PRO A 7 -23.40 -19.61 66.34
C PRO A 7 -22.51 -18.43 65.77
N MET A 8 -21.24 -18.70 65.60
CA MET A 8 -20.29 -17.79 65.00
C MET A 8 -20.52 -17.80 63.49
N LEU A 9 -21.11 -16.73 62.93
CA LEU A 9 -21.35 -16.52 61.52
C LEU A 9 -20.00 -16.09 60.86
N LEU A 10 -19.36 -17.01 60.16
CA LEU A 10 -18.19 -16.71 59.33
C LEU A 10 -18.63 -15.97 58.06
N LEU A 11 -18.41 -14.66 57.99
CA LEU A 11 -18.57 -13.88 56.77
C LEU A 11 -17.40 -14.22 55.83
N PHE A 12 -17.65 -15.00 54.79
CA PHE A 12 -16.74 -15.14 53.66
C PHE A 12 -16.83 -13.86 52.81
N ALA A 13 -15.87 -12.97 52.94
CA ALA A 13 -15.69 -11.87 52.01
C ALA A 13 -15.22 -12.50 50.66
N ALA A 14 -16.09 -12.46 49.65
CA ALA A 14 -15.73 -12.83 48.30
C ALA A 14 -14.74 -11.79 47.78
N VAL A 15 -13.46 -12.14 47.76
CA VAL A 15 -12.42 -11.34 47.10
C VAL A 15 -12.67 -11.50 45.60
N THR A 16 -13.32 -10.52 44.99
CA THR A 16 -13.39 -10.43 43.52
C THR A 16 -11.98 -10.12 43.00
N THR A 17 -11.26 -11.14 42.62
CA THR A 17 -10.02 -10.98 41.86
C THR A 17 -10.38 -10.42 40.48
N HIS A 18 -10.23 -9.13 40.28
CA HIS A 18 -10.22 -8.56 38.92
C HIS A 18 -9.00 -9.14 38.23
N ALA A 19 -9.24 -9.93 37.18
CA ALA A 19 -8.15 -10.39 36.33
C ALA A 19 -7.46 -9.14 35.72
N SER A 20 -6.13 -9.09 35.78
CA SER A 20 -5.39 -8.01 35.13
C SER A 20 -5.71 -8.00 33.64
N PRO A 21 -5.81 -6.81 33.00
CA PRO A 21 -6.07 -6.74 31.57
C PRO A 21 -4.99 -7.49 30.78
N HIS A 22 -5.40 -8.13 29.71
CA HIS A 22 -4.45 -8.62 28.71
C HIS A 22 -3.66 -7.45 28.13
N ARG A 23 -2.39 -7.66 27.81
CA ARG A 23 -1.58 -6.62 27.20
C ARG A 23 -1.32 -6.93 25.73
N VAL A 24 -1.34 -5.88 24.92
CA VAL A 24 -0.91 -5.95 23.54
C VAL A 24 0.30 -5.04 23.33
N PHE A 25 1.42 -5.65 23.02
CA PHE A 25 2.67 -4.96 22.73
C PHE A 25 2.76 -4.70 21.22
N ILE A 26 3.26 -3.52 20.84
CA ILE A 26 3.49 -3.15 19.45
C ILE A 26 4.98 -2.94 19.25
N ALA A 27 5.62 -3.79 18.44
CA ALA A 27 6.95 -3.59 17.91
C ALA A 27 6.83 -3.09 16.46
N GLY A 28 7.36 -1.91 16.17
CA GLY A 28 7.18 -1.31 14.85
C GLY A 28 8.02 -0.06 14.61
N ASP A 29 7.81 0.52 13.45
CA ASP A 29 8.48 1.72 12.96
C ASP A 29 7.68 3.02 13.19
N SER A 30 8.00 4.07 12.40
CA SER A 30 7.37 5.38 12.49
C SER A 30 5.87 5.38 12.18
N THR A 31 5.37 4.41 11.42
CA THR A 31 3.95 4.35 11.05
C THR A 31 3.06 3.88 12.20
N ALA A 32 3.65 3.19 13.21
CA ALA A 32 2.97 2.74 14.41
C ALA A 32 3.34 3.55 15.68
N ALA A 33 4.42 4.35 15.65
CA ALA A 33 4.99 5.02 16.82
C ALA A 33 4.07 6.07 17.43
N GLU A 34 4.34 6.39 18.70
CA GLU A 34 3.76 7.56 19.39
C GLU A 34 4.53 8.83 19.10
N TYR A 35 3.79 9.93 18.99
CA TYR A 35 4.33 11.27 18.76
C TYR A 35 3.72 12.25 19.76
N GLY A 36 4.55 13.13 20.30
CA GLY A 36 4.12 14.20 21.17
C GLY A 36 3.47 15.38 20.42
N PRO A 37 2.90 16.33 21.16
CA PRO A 37 2.22 17.51 20.59
C PRO A 37 3.09 18.33 19.63
N GLU A 38 4.41 18.34 19.84
CA GLU A 38 5.40 19.06 19.03
C GLU A 38 5.50 18.50 17.60
N ARG A 39 5.00 17.29 17.38
CA ARG A 39 4.97 16.64 16.06
C ARG A 39 3.59 16.71 15.39
N ALA A 40 2.64 17.38 16.03
CA ALA A 40 1.28 17.47 15.47
C ALA A 40 1.29 18.03 14.02
N PRO A 41 0.46 17.51 13.13
CA PRO A 41 -0.59 16.49 13.32
C PRO A 41 -0.12 15.03 13.16
N GLN A 42 1.19 14.75 13.23
CA GLN A 42 1.74 13.40 13.05
C GLN A 42 1.32 12.46 14.18
N ALA A 43 0.82 11.27 13.79
CA ALA A 43 0.49 10.18 14.70
C ALA A 43 0.76 8.82 14.03
N GLY A 44 1.05 7.78 14.83
CA GLY A 44 1.13 6.42 14.34
C GLY A 44 -0.12 5.60 14.70
N TRP A 45 -0.43 4.56 13.92
CA TRP A 45 -1.62 3.75 14.17
C TRP A 45 -1.61 3.06 15.55
N GLY A 46 -0.43 2.70 16.07
CA GLY A 46 -0.29 2.13 17.41
C GLY A 46 -0.71 3.09 18.52
N GLN A 47 -0.48 4.40 18.34
CA GLN A 47 -0.93 5.45 19.25
C GLN A 47 -2.48 5.53 19.31
N ALA A 48 -3.16 5.24 18.21
CA ALA A 48 -4.61 5.28 18.13
C ALA A 48 -5.28 3.97 18.59
N LEU A 49 -4.54 2.86 18.71
CA LEU A 49 -5.11 1.51 18.90
C LEU A 49 -5.90 1.38 20.20
N GLN A 50 -5.42 1.97 21.31
CA GLN A 50 -6.12 1.90 22.61
C GLN A 50 -7.53 2.49 22.56
N SER A 51 -7.79 3.43 21.63
CA SER A 51 -9.13 4.02 21.51
C SER A 51 -10.21 3.04 21.06
N TYR A 52 -9.82 1.90 20.51
CA TYR A 52 -10.71 0.82 20.06
C TYR A 52 -10.96 -0.26 21.13
N LEU A 53 -10.10 -0.34 22.15
CA LEU A 53 -10.13 -1.39 23.18
C LEU A 53 -10.50 -0.84 24.55
N ASP A 54 -11.29 -1.60 25.30
CA ASP A 54 -11.53 -1.32 26.70
C ASP A 54 -10.24 -1.52 27.51
N PRO A 55 -9.69 -0.47 28.16
CA PRO A 55 -8.47 -0.58 28.94
C PRO A 55 -8.59 -1.50 30.17
N ALA A 56 -9.80 -1.79 30.62
CA ALA A 56 -10.04 -2.78 31.68
C ALA A 56 -9.85 -4.22 31.18
N ALA A 57 -10.01 -4.46 29.87
CA ALA A 57 -9.83 -5.76 29.25
C ALA A 57 -8.48 -5.88 28.50
N TRP A 58 -8.02 -4.81 27.86
CA TRP A 58 -6.79 -4.78 27.05
C TRP A 58 -6.01 -3.49 27.25
N ASP A 59 -4.75 -3.58 27.62
CA ASP A 59 -3.81 -2.49 27.80
C ASP A 59 -2.78 -2.48 26.65
N VAL A 60 -2.78 -1.40 25.85
CA VAL A 60 -1.89 -1.26 24.68
C VAL A 60 -0.54 -0.67 25.12
N ARG A 61 0.53 -1.43 24.91
CA ARG A 61 1.92 -1.09 25.17
C ARG A 61 2.64 -0.82 23.86
N ASN A 62 2.65 0.43 23.42
CA ASN A 62 3.26 0.81 22.15
C ASN A 62 4.75 1.09 22.31
N HIS A 63 5.60 0.15 21.86
CA HIS A 63 7.05 0.28 21.84
C HIS A 63 7.58 0.71 20.46
N ALA A 64 6.72 0.92 19.47
CA ALA A 64 7.14 1.32 18.13
C ALA A 64 7.95 2.61 18.15
N LYS A 65 8.95 2.70 17.29
CA LYS A 65 9.88 3.86 17.27
C LYS A 65 10.19 4.29 15.82
N GLY A 66 10.03 5.58 15.59
CA GLY A 66 10.30 6.16 14.28
C GLY A 66 11.73 5.90 13.78
N GLY A 67 11.86 5.55 12.50
CA GLY A 67 13.14 5.32 11.83
C GLY A 67 13.76 3.94 12.06
N ARG A 68 13.09 3.02 12.79
CA ARG A 68 13.67 1.69 13.09
C ARG A 68 13.26 0.65 12.07
N SER A 69 14.24 -0.14 11.62
CA SER A 69 14.04 -1.40 10.93
C SER A 69 13.89 -2.54 11.95
N ALA A 70 13.50 -3.74 11.48
CA ALA A 70 13.43 -4.92 12.33
C ALA A 70 14.77 -5.19 13.03
N ARG A 71 15.92 -4.96 12.35
CA ARG A 71 17.25 -5.10 12.90
C ARG A 71 17.59 -4.02 13.92
N SER A 72 17.52 -2.73 13.52
CA SER A 72 17.96 -1.63 14.37
C SER A 72 17.14 -1.50 15.65
N PHE A 73 15.86 -1.90 15.63
CA PHE A 73 15.02 -1.97 16.83
C PHE A 73 15.60 -2.97 17.85
N ILE A 74 16.12 -4.11 17.40
CA ILE A 74 16.75 -5.12 18.25
C ILE A 74 18.11 -4.64 18.76
N GLU A 75 18.94 -4.11 17.86
CA GLU A 75 20.30 -3.64 18.19
C GLU A 75 20.26 -2.50 19.23
N GLU A 76 19.20 -1.67 19.20
CA GLU A 76 18.95 -0.65 20.23
C GLU A 76 18.32 -1.21 21.52
N LYS A 77 18.27 -2.53 21.68
CA LYS A 77 17.71 -3.22 22.88
C LYS A 77 16.22 -2.91 23.16
N ARG A 78 15.47 -2.48 22.13
CA ARG A 78 14.04 -2.18 22.28
C ARG A 78 13.22 -3.46 22.40
N LEU A 79 13.66 -4.53 21.77
CA LEU A 79 13.05 -5.84 21.95
C LEU A 79 13.26 -6.38 23.37
N ASP A 80 14.41 -6.07 24.01
CA ASP A 80 14.70 -6.45 25.39
C ASP A 80 13.73 -5.74 26.37
N ALA A 81 13.35 -4.49 26.07
CA ALA A 81 12.34 -3.78 26.88
C ALA A 81 10.98 -4.49 26.83
N ILE A 82 10.55 -4.95 25.65
CA ILE A 82 9.34 -5.77 25.51
C ILE A 82 9.51 -7.10 26.27
N ALA A 83 10.66 -7.74 26.15
CA ALA A 83 10.96 -9.01 26.82
C ALA A 83 10.89 -8.95 28.34
N ALA A 84 11.20 -7.79 28.92
CA ALA A 84 11.11 -7.54 30.37
C ALA A 84 9.67 -7.45 30.89
N GLU A 85 8.74 -7.04 30.04
CA GLU A 85 7.34 -6.78 30.43
C GLU A 85 6.36 -7.88 30.00
N ILE A 86 6.53 -8.44 28.79
CA ILE A 86 5.60 -9.37 28.17
C ILE A 86 5.45 -10.66 28.98
N GLN A 87 4.24 -11.13 29.16
CA GLN A 87 3.88 -12.29 30.00
C GLN A 87 3.02 -13.29 29.22
N PRO A 88 2.83 -14.51 29.75
CA PRO A 88 1.92 -15.49 29.18
C PRO A 88 0.51 -14.93 28.97
N GLY A 89 -0.04 -15.15 27.78
CA GLY A 89 -1.38 -14.66 27.40
C GLY A 89 -1.41 -13.26 26.76
N ASP A 90 -0.31 -12.51 26.81
CA ASP A 90 -0.17 -11.25 26.09
C ASP A 90 -0.05 -11.47 24.57
N VAL A 91 -0.17 -10.39 23.79
CA VAL A 91 -0.03 -10.39 22.32
C VAL A 91 1.12 -9.47 21.90
N LEU A 92 1.92 -9.89 20.94
CA LEU A 92 2.95 -9.06 20.29
C LEU A 92 2.60 -8.82 18.83
N LEU A 93 2.21 -7.59 18.49
CA LEU A 93 2.00 -7.12 17.12
C LEU A 93 3.35 -6.65 16.54
N ILE A 94 3.73 -7.16 15.37
CA ILE A 94 5.07 -6.97 14.78
C ILE A 94 4.90 -6.37 13.37
N GLN A 95 5.29 -5.09 13.18
CA GLN A 95 5.19 -4.40 11.90
C GLN A 95 6.46 -3.61 11.58
N PHE A 96 7.22 -4.05 10.59
CA PHE A 96 8.40 -3.37 10.04
C PHE A 96 8.37 -3.44 8.50
N GLY A 97 9.35 -2.81 7.84
CA GLY A 97 9.54 -2.86 6.40
C GLY A 97 9.94 -1.52 5.77
N HIS A 98 9.39 -0.40 6.26
CA HIS A 98 9.66 0.94 5.70
C HIS A 98 11.12 1.35 5.78
N ASN A 99 11.80 1.00 6.88
CA ASN A 99 13.21 1.32 7.08
C ASN A 99 14.11 0.17 6.66
N ASP A 100 13.61 -1.05 6.68
CA ASP A 100 14.30 -2.24 6.17
C ASP A 100 14.60 -2.13 4.67
N ALA A 101 13.72 -1.44 3.93
CA ALA A 101 13.85 -1.23 2.50
C ALA A 101 14.85 -0.11 2.10
N LYS A 102 15.49 0.57 3.07
CA LYS A 102 16.43 1.66 2.79
C LYS A 102 17.83 1.14 2.49
N PHE A 103 18.03 0.64 1.26
CA PHE A 103 19.28 0.02 0.84
C PHE A 103 20.50 0.96 0.92
N GLU A 104 20.28 2.27 0.84
CA GLU A 104 21.29 3.31 0.99
C GLU A 104 21.76 3.53 2.43
N ASP A 105 21.02 2.98 3.41
CA ASP A 105 21.36 3.10 4.84
C ASP A 105 21.70 1.73 5.44
N PRO A 106 22.98 1.36 5.50
CA PRO A 106 23.42 0.05 5.99
C PRO A 106 23.09 -0.19 7.47
N THR A 107 22.76 0.83 8.23
CA THR A 107 22.37 0.70 9.65
C THR A 107 20.91 0.22 9.79
N ARG A 108 20.09 0.37 8.77
CA ARG A 108 18.67 -0.01 8.76
C ARG A 108 18.33 -1.08 7.75
N TYR A 109 19.02 -1.08 6.62
CA TYR A 109 18.72 -2.00 5.52
C TYR A 109 18.81 -3.45 5.97
N ASN A 110 17.79 -4.22 5.59
CA ASN A 110 17.77 -5.68 5.69
C ASN A 110 17.35 -6.24 4.33
N ASP A 111 18.17 -7.10 3.75
CA ASP A 111 17.77 -7.80 2.54
C ASP A 111 16.45 -8.54 2.76
N PRO A 112 15.44 -8.34 1.86
CA PRO A 112 14.08 -8.82 2.07
C PRO A 112 13.97 -10.35 2.10
N VAL A 113 14.88 -11.07 1.46
CA VAL A 113 14.83 -12.54 1.32
C VAL A 113 15.63 -13.26 2.41
N THR A 114 16.74 -12.67 2.84
CA THR A 114 17.69 -13.33 3.75
C THR A 114 17.65 -12.75 5.17
N ALA A 115 18.02 -11.49 5.35
CA ALA A 115 18.19 -10.88 6.66
C ALA A 115 16.84 -10.50 7.33
N TYR A 116 15.93 -9.90 6.57
CA TYR A 116 14.66 -9.40 7.09
C TYR A 116 13.81 -10.49 7.77
N PRO A 117 13.58 -11.68 7.16
CA PRO A 117 12.82 -12.74 7.81
C PRO A 117 13.53 -13.29 9.06
N GLN A 118 14.86 -13.31 9.09
CA GLN A 118 15.62 -13.76 10.27
C GLN A 118 15.42 -12.81 11.46
N TYR A 119 15.44 -11.48 11.22
CA TYR A 119 15.14 -10.52 12.27
C TYR A 119 13.69 -10.61 12.74
N LEU A 120 12.69 -10.75 11.85
CA LEU A 120 11.31 -10.95 12.23
C LEU A 120 11.11 -12.22 13.09
N MET A 121 11.83 -13.30 12.80
CA MET A 121 11.78 -14.52 13.60
C MET A 121 12.22 -14.31 15.05
N ARG A 122 13.11 -13.37 15.33
CA ARG A 122 13.52 -13.07 16.71
C ARG A 122 12.35 -12.52 17.56
N TYR A 123 11.46 -11.72 16.96
CA TYR A 123 10.24 -11.23 17.64
C TYR A 123 9.25 -12.37 17.86
N VAL A 124 9.06 -13.21 16.85
CA VAL A 124 8.19 -14.38 16.93
C VAL A 124 8.67 -15.33 18.02
N GLN A 125 9.97 -15.63 18.04
CA GLN A 125 10.56 -16.52 19.03
C GLN A 125 10.45 -15.96 20.45
N LEU A 126 10.72 -14.64 20.64
CA LEU A 126 10.53 -14.00 21.93
C LEU A 126 9.10 -14.18 22.45
N ALA A 127 8.10 -13.91 21.61
CA ALA A 127 6.70 -14.07 22.03
C ALA A 127 6.39 -15.52 22.43
N ARG A 128 6.87 -16.50 21.65
CA ARG A 128 6.70 -17.92 21.96
C ARG A 128 7.38 -18.33 23.26
N ASP A 129 8.63 -17.89 23.49
CA ASP A 129 9.40 -18.19 24.71
C ASP A 129 8.69 -17.61 25.95
N LYS A 130 8.01 -16.47 25.79
CA LYS A 130 7.21 -15.84 26.84
C LYS A 130 5.78 -16.37 26.93
N ARG A 131 5.39 -17.35 26.12
CA ARG A 131 4.02 -17.88 26.02
C ARG A 131 3.00 -16.79 25.67
N ALA A 132 3.44 -15.76 24.96
CA ALA A 132 2.62 -14.72 24.34
C ALA A 132 2.30 -15.10 22.88
N THR A 133 1.28 -14.47 22.30
CA THR A 133 0.86 -14.72 20.92
C THR A 133 1.52 -13.74 19.97
N PRO A 134 2.40 -14.18 19.05
CA PRO A 134 2.91 -13.31 18.00
C PRO A 134 1.88 -13.11 16.89
N VAL A 135 1.80 -11.88 16.36
CA VAL A 135 1.01 -11.55 15.17
C VAL A 135 1.90 -10.73 14.24
N LEU A 136 2.15 -11.25 13.05
CA LEU A 136 2.88 -10.55 12.01
C LEU A 136 1.93 -9.60 11.24
N ILE A 137 2.41 -8.39 10.96
CA ILE A 137 1.66 -7.37 10.22
C ILE A 137 2.50 -6.94 9.02
N THR A 138 1.93 -7.01 7.81
CA THR A 138 2.62 -6.50 6.61
C THR A 138 2.79 -4.97 6.68
N PRO A 139 3.84 -4.38 6.07
CA PRO A 139 4.03 -2.94 6.07
C PRO A 139 2.81 -2.22 5.49
N VAL A 140 2.35 -1.17 6.15
CA VAL A 140 1.23 -0.35 5.64
C VAL A 140 1.60 0.33 4.32
N ALA A 141 0.67 0.46 3.40
CA ALA A 141 0.90 1.09 2.10
C ALA A 141 1.22 2.59 2.25
N ARG A 142 2.08 3.11 1.37
CA ARG A 142 2.32 4.56 1.23
C ARG A 142 1.33 5.19 0.26
N LEU A 143 1.02 6.46 0.47
CA LEU A 143 0.32 7.28 -0.52
C LEU A 143 1.36 7.78 -1.54
N LEU A 144 1.67 6.95 -2.50
CA LEU A 144 2.58 7.27 -3.59
C LEU A 144 1.93 6.86 -4.90
N TYR A 145 1.54 7.86 -5.68
CA TYR A 145 0.96 7.66 -7.00
C TYR A 145 1.97 8.04 -8.09
N ASP A 146 2.00 7.24 -9.13
CA ASP A 146 2.70 7.55 -10.37
C ASP A 146 1.75 7.31 -11.54
N PHE A 147 1.60 8.31 -12.40
CA PHE A 147 0.65 8.30 -13.52
C PHE A 147 -0.77 7.81 -13.15
N GLY A 148 -1.28 8.23 -11.98
CA GLY A 148 -2.62 7.87 -11.51
C GLY A 148 -2.75 6.45 -10.94
N SER A 149 -1.65 5.71 -10.80
CA SER A 149 -1.61 4.39 -10.18
C SER A 149 -0.93 4.44 -8.82
N LEU A 150 -1.58 3.84 -7.81
CA LEU A 150 -0.96 3.66 -6.50
C LEU A 150 0.15 2.61 -6.61
N LEU A 151 1.38 3.00 -6.28
CA LEU A 151 2.56 2.14 -6.37
C LEU A 151 2.64 1.19 -5.17
N ASP A 152 3.02 -0.06 -5.42
CA ASP A 152 3.51 -0.96 -4.38
C ASP A 152 4.98 -0.64 -4.07
N THR A 153 5.20 -0.02 -2.92
CA THR A 153 6.54 0.40 -2.47
C THR A 153 7.21 -0.62 -1.55
N HIS A 154 6.53 -1.74 -1.22
CA HIS A 154 7.05 -2.72 -0.27
C HIS A 154 7.33 -4.09 -0.90
N GLY A 155 6.72 -4.41 -2.03
CA GLY A 155 7.03 -5.58 -2.87
C GLY A 155 7.45 -6.84 -2.10
N LEU A 156 8.73 -7.20 -2.20
CA LEU A 156 9.28 -8.39 -1.56
C LEU A 156 9.17 -8.38 -0.02
N TYR A 157 9.20 -7.22 0.65
CA TYR A 157 9.03 -7.16 2.11
C TYR A 157 7.64 -7.65 2.53
N THR A 158 6.60 -7.22 1.81
CA THR A 158 5.23 -7.72 2.04
C THR A 158 5.11 -9.22 1.78
N GLN A 159 5.71 -9.71 0.69
CA GLN A 159 5.70 -11.14 0.35
C GLN A 159 6.42 -11.96 1.42
N THR A 160 7.58 -11.50 1.89
CA THR A 160 8.38 -12.18 2.91
C THR A 160 7.61 -12.31 4.23
N VAL A 161 6.90 -11.26 4.67
CA VAL A 161 6.07 -11.35 5.90
C VAL A 161 4.98 -12.42 5.74
N LYS A 162 4.31 -12.47 4.58
CA LYS A 162 3.27 -13.49 4.29
C LYS A 162 3.84 -14.90 4.29
N GLN A 163 4.93 -15.12 3.57
CA GLN A 163 5.59 -16.43 3.50
C GLN A 163 6.12 -16.89 4.87
N LEU A 164 6.64 -15.93 5.66
CA LEU A 164 7.08 -16.21 7.02
C LEU A 164 5.91 -16.62 7.92
N ALA A 165 4.79 -15.88 7.87
CA ALA A 165 3.60 -16.17 8.64
C ALA A 165 3.03 -17.56 8.32
N GLU A 166 2.96 -17.90 7.03
CA GLU A 166 2.51 -19.21 6.56
C GLU A 166 3.45 -20.34 7.02
N ARG A 167 4.74 -20.22 6.74
CA ARG A 167 5.76 -21.23 7.10
C ARG A 167 5.82 -21.49 8.60
N GLU A 168 5.75 -20.42 9.39
CA GLU A 168 5.86 -20.49 10.85
C GLU A 168 4.51 -20.68 11.55
N GLN A 169 3.40 -20.70 10.80
CA GLN A 169 2.04 -20.78 11.34
C GLN A 169 1.75 -19.67 12.37
N VAL A 170 2.17 -18.46 12.07
CA VAL A 170 1.93 -17.25 12.85
C VAL A 170 0.73 -16.50 12.27
N ALA A 171 -0.14 -15.98 13.13
CA ALA A 171 -1.26 -15.13 12.72
C ALA A 171 -0.75 -13.92 11.91
N LEU A 172 -1.46 -13.59 10.82
CA LEU A 172 -1.09 -12.53 9.88
C LEU A 172 -2.21 -11.51 9.73
N ILE A 173 -1.90 -10.24 9.93
CA ILE A 173 -2.70 -9.10 9.50
C ILE A 173 -2.10 -8.56 8.20
N ASP A 174 -2.79 -8.73 7.07
CA ASP A 174 -2.34 -8.18 5.78
C ASP A 174 -2.72 -6.69 5.66
N LEU A 175 -2.07 -5.86 6.48
CA LEU A 175 -2.31 -4.42 6.52
C LEU A 175 -1.93 -3.75 5.20
N ASN A 176 -0.95 -4.27 4.45
CA ASN A 176 -0.62 -3.75 3.12
C ASN A 176 -1.82 -3.85 2.18
N ALA A 177 -2.45 -5.02 2.09
CA ALA A 177 -3.62 -5.20 1.24
C ALA A 177 -4.82 -4.36 1.72
N SER A 178 -5.06 -4.28 3.03
CA SER A 178 -6.16 -3.51 3.61
C SER A 178 -5.99 -2.01 3.38
N SER A 179 -4.79 -1.47 3.62
CA SER A 179 -4.50 -0.05 3.41
C SER A 179 -4.42 0.32 1.93
N THR A 180 -3.93 -0.58 1.07
CA THR A 180 -3.95 -0.36 -0.40
C THR A 180 -5.39 -0.23 -0.91
N ARG A 181 -6.31 -1.11 -0.48
CA ARG A 181 -7.74 -0.99 -0.83
C ARG A 181 -8.34 0.32 -0.33
N TRP A 182 -8.02 0.69 0.92
CA TRP A 182 -8.49 1.92 1.54
C TRP A 182 -8.00 3.17 0.79
N ILE A 183 -6.69 3.27 0.46
CA ILE A 183 -6.15 4.40 -0.30
C ILE A 183 -6.76 4.46 -1.70
N ARG A 184 -6.93 3.31 -2.38
CA ARG A 184 -7.54 3.27 -3.72
C ARG A 184 -8.99 3.73 -3.72
N ALA A 185 -9.76 3.36 -2.71
CA ALA A 185 -11.15 3.78 -2.58
C ALA A 185 -11.30 5.29 -2.33
N LEU A 186 -10.36 5.90 -1.61
CA LEU A 186 -10.31 7.36 -1.40
C LEU A 186 -9.79 8.11 -2.64
N GLY A 187 -8.99 7.45 -3.46
CA GLY A 187 -8.24 8.09 -4.54
C GLY A 187 -7.10 8.96 -4.02
N GLU A 188 -6.24 9.43 -4.93
CA GLU A 188 -5.03 10.19 -4.54
C GLU A 188 -5.35 11.43 -3.71
N GLN A 189 -6.29 12.24 -4.17
CA GLN A 189 -6.62 13.51 -3.49
C GLN A 189 -7.40 13.27 -2.20
N GLY A 190 -8.36 12.33 -2.20
CA GLY A 190 -9.15 11.99 -1.02
C GLY A 190 -8.34 11.35 0.11
N ALA A 191 -7.21 10.71 -0.21
CA ALA A 191 -6.33 10.11 0.79
C ALA A 191 -5.37 11.13 1.45
N LYS A 192 -5.05 12.26 0.81
CA LYS A 192 -4.08 13.25 1.34
C LYS A 192 -4.34 13.71 2.78
N PRO A 193 -5.59 13.99 3.21
CA PRO A 193 -5.85 14.41 4.60
C PRO A 193 -5.48 13.39 5.68
N TYR A 194 -5.35 12.12 5.30
CA TYR A 194 -4.95 11.03 6.20
C TYR A 194 -3.44 10.87 6.33
N PHE A 195 -2.67 11.53 5.47
CA PHE A 195 -1.22 11.53 5.49
C PHE A 195 -0.68 12.92 5.88
N LEU A 196 0.65 13.09 5.95
CA LEU A 196 1.23 14.36 6.37
C LEU A 196 1.43 15.31 5.17
N PHE A 197 0.31 15.66 4.53
CA PHE A 197 0.26 16.76 3.58
C PHE A 197 -0.19 18.01 4.32
N VAL A 198 0.78 18.80 4.80
CA VAL A 198 0.58 19.99 5.64
C VAL A 198 1.21 21.19 4.93
N PRO A 199 0.47 21.89 4.03
CA PRO A 199 1.02 22.98 3.21
C PRO A 199 1.65 24.09 4.05
N GLU A 200 1.08 24.43 5.20
CA GLU A 200 1.57 25.47 6.12
C GLU A 200 2.95 25.13 6.70
N GLN A 201 3.32 23.86 6.71
CA GLN A 201 4.63 23.36 7.14
C GLN A 201 5.54 23.00 5.95
N ASN A 202 5.12 23.28 4.71
CA ASN A 202 5.77 22.84 3.48
C ASN A 202 6.06 21.32 3.48
N LYS A 203 5.09 20.53 3.96
CA LYS A 203 5.24 19.10 4.15
C LYS A 203 4.31 18.32 3.19
N ALA A 204 4.92 17.43 2.43
CA ALA A 204 4.23 16.51 1.51
C ALA A 204 4.79 15.09 1.72
N ASP A 205 4.24 14.38 2.69
CA ASP A 205 4.75 13.07 3.13
C ASP A 205 3.63 12.02 3.03
N GLY A 206 3.74 11.15 2.04
CA GLY A 206 2.82 10.06 1.80
C GLY A 206 3.14 8.77 2.58
N THR A 207 4.08 8.83 3.54
CA THR A 207 4.44 7.69 4.39
C THR A 207 3.82 7.77 5.78
N HIS A 208 3.91 8.96 6.41
CA HIS A 208 3.44 9.16 7.78
C HIS A 208 2.01 9.68 7.81
N PHE A 209 1.31 9.41 8.90
CA PHE A 209 -0.10 9.71 9.04
C PHE A 209 -0.36 10.99 9.84
N SER A 210 -1.44 11.67 9.50
CA SER A 210 -2.13 12.59 10.40
C SER A 210 -2.86 11.79 11.51
N VAL A 211 -3.38 12.47 12.51
CA VAL A 211 -4.23 11.83 13.57
C VAL A 211 -5.41 11.07 12.93
N ALA A 212 -6.04 11.66 11.90
CA ALA A 212 -7.13 11.00 11.18
C ALA A 212 -6.66 9.72 10.47
N GLY A 213 -5.49 9.77 9.81
CA GLY A 213 -4.90 8.61 9.16
C GLY A 213 -4.48 7.52 10.14
N ALA A 214 -3.83 7.88 11.24
CA ALA A 214 -3.47 6.93 12.29
C ALA A 214 -4.71 6.21 12.86
N THR A 215 -5.81 6.96 13.08
CA THR A 215 -7.09 6.39 13.54
C THR A 215 -7.69 5.45 12.49
N ALA A 216 -7.70 5.83 11.22
CA ALA A 216 -8.21 4.99 10.13
C ALA A 216 -7.40 3.69 9.99
N VAL A 217 -6.06 3.78 10.03
CA VAL A 217 -5.19 2.59 9.94
C VAL A 217 -5.33 1.70 11.18
N ALA A 218 -5.47 2.27 12.40
CA ALA A 218 -5.77 1.51 13.60
C ALA A 218 -7.10 0.75 13.48
N CYS A 219 -8.12 1.35 12.85
CA CYS A 219 -9.37 0.68 12.53
C CYS A 219 -9.14 -0.55 11.63
N LEU A 220 -8.37 -0.41 10.55
CA LEU A 220 -8.03 -1.52 9.66
C LEU A 220 -7.33 -2.66 10.43
N VAL A 221 -6.35 -2.33 11.27
CA VAL A 221 -5.65 -3.30 12.12
C VAL A 221 -6.64 -4.01 13.05
N MET A 222 -7.52 -3.27 13.73
CA MET A 222 -8.50 -3.86 14.64
C MET A 222 -9.51 -4.75 13.92
N ARG A 223 -10.02 -4.33 12.77
CA ARG A 223 -10.94 -5.13 11.97
C ARG A 223 -10.32 -6.48 11.57
N ASP A 224 -9.10 -6.42 11.04
CA ASP A 224 -8.40 -7.61 10.57
C ASP A 224 -7.96 -8.50 11.77
N TRP A 225 -7.61 -7.89 12.91
CA TRP A 225 -7.28 -8.64 14.13
C TRP A 225 -8.51 -9.32 14.76
N VAL A 226 -9.66 -8.65 14.82
CA VAL A 226 -10.92 -9.26 15.28
C VAL A 226 -11.37 -10.41 14.38
N ALA A 227 -11.10 -10.34 13.07
CA ALA A 227 -11.36 -11.46 12.17
C ALA A 227 -10.51 -12.70 12.50
N LEU A 228 -9.26 -12.49 12.95
CA LEU A 228 -8.35 -13.57 13.40
C LEU A 228 -8.68 -14.06 14.82
N LYS A 229 -9.19 -13.17 15.69
CA LYS A 229 -9.46 -13.40 17.09
C LYS A 229 -10.84 -12.85 17.48
N PRO A 230 -11.93 -13.57 17.14
CA PRO A 230 -13.31 -13.07 17.36
C PRO A 230 -13.68 -12.80 18.82
N ASP A 231 -12.99 -13.42 19.77
CA ASP A 231 -13.17 -13.20 21.22
C ASP A 231 -12.69 -11.81 21.69
N LEU A 232 -12.07 -11.00 20.82
CA LEU A 232 -11.82 -9.58 21.07
C LEU A 232 -13.10 -8.71 21.01
N LYS A 233 -14.17 -9.16 20.34
CA LYS A 233 -15.38 -8.34 20.14
C LYS A 233 -15.98 -7.75 21.41
N PRO A 234 -16.09 -8.49 22.54
CA PRO A 234 -16.64 -7.93 23.78
C PRO A 234 -15.80 -6.80 24.39
N ALA A 235 -14.51 -6.70 24.02
CA ALA A 235 -13.60 -5.67 24.52
C ALA A 235 -13.56 -4.43 23.64
N LEU A 236 -14.35 -4.38 22.56
CA LEU A 236 -14.38 -3.21 21.69
C LEU A 236 -15.19 -2.06 22.30
N LYS A 237 -14.60 -0.87 22.35
CA LYS A 237 -15.26 0.38 22.77
C LYS A 237 -15.88 1.16 21.61
N ARG A 238 -15.48 0.85 20.39
CA ARG A 238 -15.91 1.52 19.17
C ARG A 238 -16.30 0.49 18.13
N ASP A 239 -17.20 0.88 17.27
CA ASP A 239 -17.46 0.14 16.06
C ASP A 239 -16.18 0.12 15.19
N ILE A 240 -15.84 -1.07 14.71
CA ILE A 240 -14.74 -1.31 13.76
C ILE A 240 -15.23 -1.33 12.30
N ASP A 241 -16.38 -0.70 12.03
CA ASP A 241 -16.81 -0.38 10.68
C ASP A 241 -15.85 0.69 10.12
N CYS A 242 -14.73 0.20 9.59
CA CYS A 242 -13.73 1.03 8.92
C CYS A 242 -14.23 1.37 7.52
N ASP A 243 -15.47 1.87 7.43
CA ASP A 243 -16.20 1.99 6.17
C ASP A 243 -15.51 2.97 5.24
N VAL A 244 -14.73 2.40 4.35
CA VAL A 244 -14.13 3.08 3.21
C VAL A 244 -15.22 3.49 2.22
N SER A 245 -16.38 2.83 2.23
CA SER A 245 -17.45 3.08 1.29
C SER A 245 -18.25 4.33 1.63
N ARG A 246 -18.36 4.70 2.91
CA ARG A 246 -19.03 5.93 3.36
C ARG A 246 -18.18 7.19 3.22
N SER A 247 -16.84 7.05 3.23
CA SER A 247 -15.91 8.16 2.97
C SER A 247 -15.69 8.40 1.48
N ALA A 248 -15.92 7.39 0.66
CA ALA A 248 -15.91 7.48 -0.79
C ALA A 248 -17.25 8.05 -1.29
N GLY A 249 -17.57 9.26 -0.82
CA GLY A 249 -18.57 10.06 -1.45
C GLY A 249 -18.18 10.24 -2.91
N GLN A 250 -18.93 9.61 -3.81
CA GLN A 250 -18.97 9.84 -5.25
C GLN A 250 -17.62 9.69 -5.97
N GLY A 251 -17.28 8.47 -6.37
CA GLY A 251 -16.17 8.25 -7.29
C GLY A 251 -15.68 6.83 -7.53
N ALA A 252 -16.06 5.84 -6.73
CA ALA A 252 -15.89 4.46 -7.15
C ALA A 252 -17.14 4.05 -7.94
N ASP A 253 -17.07 4.20 -9.24
CA ASP A 253 -17.88 3.41 -10.13
C ASP A 253 -17.75 1.95 -9.72
N PRO A 254 -18.85 1.20 -9.45
CA PRO A 254 -18.75 -0.21 -9.08
C PRO A 254 -17.86 -0.85 -10.12
N ALA A 255 -16.79 -1.50 -9.70
CA ALA A 255 -15.64 -1.92 -10.49
C ALA A 255 -16.08 -2.25 -11.92
N LYS A 256 -15.74 -1.40 -12.88
CA LYS A 256 -16.09 -1.67 -14.27
C LYS A 256 -15.57 -3.06 -14.59
N PRO A 257 -16.42 -3.99 -15.01
CA PRO A 257 -16.02 -5.37 -15.18
C PRO A 257 -14.87 -5.43 -16.18
N SER A 258 -13.93 -6.33 -15.94
CA SER A 258 -12.92 -6.65 -16.95
C SER A 258 -13.61 -7.04 -18.24
N ARG A 259 -13.15 -6.50 -19.37
CA ARG A 259 -13.80 -6.68 -20.65
C ARG A 259 -12.80 -6.94 -21.78
N VAL A 260 -13.27 -7.60 -22.81
CA VAL A 260 -12.55 -7.78 -24.07
C VAL A 260 -13.13 -6.81 -25.10
N VAL A 261 -12.25 -6.12 -25.83
CA VAL A 261 -12.61 -5.24 -26.94
C VAL A 261 -12.00 -5.78 -28.22
N HIS A 262 -12.81 -5.93 -29.24
CA HIS A 262 -12.35 -6.39 -30.56
C HIS A 262 -12.09 -5.19 -31.48
N GLU A 263 -11.00 -5.24 -32.24
CA GLU A 263 -10.60 -4.19 -33.17
C GLU A 263 -11.72 -3.79 -34.15
N ARG A 264 -12.46 -4.78 -34.65
CA ARG A 264 -13.58 -4.55 -35.59
C ARG A 264 -14.68 -3.66 -35.03
N ASP A 265 -14.82 -3.58 -33.70
CA ASP A 265 -15.90 -2.85 -33.03
C ASP A 265 -15.49 -1.40 -32.72
N ILE A 266 -14.20 -1.08 -32.82
CA ILE A 266 -13.63 0.22 -32.43
C ILE A 266 -12.78 0.90 -33.52
N ALA A 267 -12.76 0.32 -34.74
CA ALA A 267 -11.97 0.86 -35.84
C ALA A 267 -12.51 2.23 -36.28
N ILE A 268 -11.65 3.23 -36.41
CA ILE A 268 -11.98 4.58 -36.85
C ILE A 268 -11.03 4.96 -37.99
N THR A 269 -11.57 5.12 -39.20
CA THR A 269 -10.78 5.64 -40.32
C THR A 269 -10.72 7.17 -40.22
N GLN A 270 -9.53 7.72 -40.34
CA GLN A 270 -9.28 9.15 -40.23
C GLN A 270 -8.05 9.56 -41.02
N PRO A 271 -7.87 10.84 -41.38
CA PRO A 271 -6.65 11.36 -41.95
C PRO A 271 -5.43 11.10 -41.04
N GLY A 272 -4.21 11.16 -41.61
CA GLY A 272 -2.99 11.11 -40.83
C GLY A 272 -2.97 12.18 -39.74
N PRO A 273 -2.73 11.81 -38.47
CA PRO A 273 -2.74 12.78 -37.37
C PRO A 273 -1.60 13.81 -37.53
N HIS A 274 -1.80 14.97 -36.87
CA HIS A 274 -0.85 16.10 -36.90
C HIS A 274 -0.50 16.57 -38.29
N GLY A 275 -1.46 16.52 -39.22
CA GLY A 275 -1.23 16.93 -40.63
C GLY A 275 -0.41 15.91 -41.44
N GLY A 276 -0.30 14.68 -40.97
CA GLY A 276 0.33 13.59 -41.71
C GLY A 276 -0.45 13.21 -42.97
N ALA A 277 0.28 12.67 -43.96
CA ALA A 277 -0.30 12.28 -45.23
C ALA A 277 -1.22 11.04 -45.11
N GLY A 278 -2.13 10.92 -46.08
CA GLY A 278 -2.91 9.71 -46.35
C GLY A 278 -3.91 9.28 -45.28
N PRO A 279 -4.63 8.20 -45.53
CA PRO A 279 -5.61 7.64 -44.59
C PRO A 279 -4.95 6.73 -43.54
N THR A 280 -5.49 6.76 -42.35
CA THR A 280 -5.09 5.86 -41.24
C THR A 280 -6.31 5.21 -40.60
N THR A 281 -6.13 4.03 -39.99
CA THR A 281 -7.14 3.43 -39.13
C THR A 281 -6.64 3.41 -37.69
N ALA A 282 -7.40 4.01 -36.79
CA ALA A 282 -7.11 4.04 -35.36
C ALA A 282 -8.00 3.04 -34.62
N TYR A 283 -7.42 2.40 -33.60
CA TYR A 283 -8.11 1.48 -32.69
C TYR A 283 -7.86 1.99 -31.25
N PRO A 284 -8.75 2.84 -30.72
CA PRO A 284 -8.58 3.44 -29.38
C PRO A 284 -9.03 2.47 -28.30
N PHE A 285 -8.21 1.50 -27.91
CA PHE A 285 -8.53 0.52 -26.89
C PHE A 285 -8.87 1.20 -25.57
N PHE A 286 -10.03 0.86 -25.01
CA PHE A 286 -10.49 1.34 -23.70
C PHE A 286 -10.47 2.87 -23.55
N ALA A 287 -10.75 3.61 -24.62
CA ALA A 287 -10.69 5.08 -24.62
C ALA A 287 -11.73 5.73 -23.69
N ASP A 288 -12.81 5.02 -23.40
CA ASP A 288 -13.88 5.38 -22.47
C ASP A 288 -13.56 5.10 -21.00
N ASP A 289 -12.56 4.26 -20.70
CA ASP A 289 -12.10 3.98 -19.34
C ASP A 289 -11.15 5.08 -18.86
N LYS A 290 -11.73 6.12 -18.26
CA LYS A 290 -11.02 7.32 -17.78
C LYS A 290 -10.12 7.08 -16.57
N ASP A 291 -10.31 5.98 -15.88
CA ASP A 291 -9.58 5.52 -14.70
C ASP A 291 -8.28 4.77 -15.05
N LEU A 292 -8.10 4.37 -16.32
CA LEU A 292 -6.81 3.84 -16.76
C LEU A 292 -5.75 4.96 -16.79
N PRO A 293 -4.59 4.78 -16.15
CA PRO A 293 -3.55 5.81 -16.07
C PRO A 293 -2.77 5.99 -17.37
N PHE A 294 -2.99 5.13 -18.35
CA PHE A 294 -2.34 5.15 -19.66
C PHE A 294 -3.36 5.01 -20.78
N VAL A 295 -2.93 5.42 -21.96
CA VAL A 295 -3.65 5.19 -23.22
C VAL A 295 -2.92 4.11 -23.99
N LEU A 296 -3.67 3.13 -24.49
CA LEU A 296 -3.21 2.13 -25.45
C LEU A 296 -3.99 2.30 -26.75
N ARG A 297 -3.28 2.44 -27.86
CA ARG A 297 -3.86 2.56 -29.19
C ARG A 297 -3.10 1.67 -30.17
N LYS A 298 -3.81 1.12 -31.15
CA LYS A 298 -3.18 0.63 -32.36
C LYS A 298 -3.51 1.61 -33.49
N ARG A 299 -2.57 1.83 -34.40
CA ARG A 299 -2.79 2.59 -35.60
C ARG A 299 -2.22 1.86 -36.81
N VAL A 300 -2.98 1.86 -37.86
CA VAL A 300 -2.56 1.39 -39.18
C VAL A 300 -2.34 2.61 -40.04
N LEU A 301 -1.13 2.81 -40.53
CA LEU A 301 -0.79 3.79 -41.53
C LEU A 301 -0.83 3.06 -42.88
N HIS A 302 -1.86 3.36 -43.68
CA HIS A 302 -2.01 2.76 -45.01
C HIS A 302 -0.92 3.24 -45.96
N LYS A 303 -0.80 2.63 -47.12
CA LYS A 303 0.27 2.97 -48.10
C LYS A 303 0.34 4.48 -48.33
N GLY A 304 1.50 5.04 -48.07
CA GLY A 304 1.76 6.48 -48.20
C GLY A 304 1.26 7.36 -47.08
N ALA A 305 0.65 6.77 -46.04
CA ALA A 305 0.15 7.52 -44.89
C ALA A 305 1.23 7.76 -43.83
N GLY A 306 1.01 8.78 -42.98
CA GLY A 306 1.95 9.11 -41.91
C GLY A 306 1.32 9.84 -40.76
N ILE A 307 2.10 9.97 -39.66
CA ILE A 307 1.90 10.90 -38.55
C ILE A 307 2.80 12.11 -38.82
N GLY A 308 2.23 13.31 -38.92
CA GLY A 308 2.95 14.52 -39.24
C GLY A 308 3.91 14.93 -38.11
N LEU A 309 4.89 15.79 -38.49
CA LEU A 309 5.87 16.28 -37.52
C LEU A 309 5.20 17.16 -36.46
N HIS A 310 5.38 16.80 -35.18
CA HIS A 310 4.81 17.52 -34.07
C HIS A 310 5.66 17.39 -32.79
N PRO A 311 5.57 18.34 -31.85
CA PRO A 311 6.21 18.23 -30.57
C PRO A 311 5.45 17.27 -29.67
N GLN A 312 6.16 16.45 -28.92
CA GLN A 312 5.57 15.51 -27.97
C GLN A 312 5.37 16.14 -26.58
N HIS A 313 4.16 16.04 -26.06
CA HIS A 313 3.78 16.63 -24.76
C HIS A 313 3.77 15.63 -23.60
N LYS A 314 3.89 14.33 -23.90
CA LYS A 314 3.95 13.21 -22.95
C LYS A 314 4.99 12.22 -23.42
N ASN A 315 5.61 11.46 -22.50
CA ASN A 315 6.44 10.34 -22.94
C ASN A 315 5.58 9.34 -23.72
N GLU A 316 5.99 8.98 -24.91
CA GLU A 316 5.23 8.08 -25.78
C GLU A 316 6.11 6.96 -26.30
N ILE A 317 5.56 5.76 -26.33
CA ILE A 317 6.22 4.57 -26.88
C ILE A 317 5.44 4.12 -28.11
N TYR A 318 6.15 3.92 -29.23
CA TYR A 318 5.64 3.19 -30.37
C TYR A 318 6.31 1.82 -30.43
N TYR A 319 5.54 0.80 -30.73
CA TYR A 319 6.05 -0.53 -31.08
C TYR A 319 5.56 -0.90 -32.46
N ILE A 320 6.47 -1.19 -33.37
CA ILE A 320 6.13 -1.56 -34.76
C ILE A 320 5.70 -3.02 -34.78
N VAL A 321 4.44 -3.26 -35.07
CA VAL A 321 3.86 -4.61 -35.14
C VAL A 321 4.13 -5.27 -36.49
N SER A 322 3.97 -4.50 -37.57
CA SER A 322 4.22 -4.98 -38.94
C SER A 322 4.47 -3.81 -39.92
N GLY A 323 5.03 -4.10 -41.08
CA GLY A 323 5.36 -3.12 -42.09
C GLY A 323 6.70 -2.44 -41.86
N GLN A 324 6.96 -1.41 -42.64
CA GLN A 324 8.19 -0.60 -42.63
C GLN A 324 7.86 0.89 -42.68
N GLY A 325 8.67 1.68 -42.07
CA GLY A 325 8.49 3.14 -42.03
C GLY A 325 9.79 3.94 -41.93
N SER A 326 9.63 5.24 -42.02
CA SER A 326 10.68 6.22 -41.72
C SER A 326 10.23 7.03 -40.52
N TYR A 327 10.98 6.98 -39.42
CA TYR A 327 10.76 7.73 -38.21
C TYR A 327 11.73 8.89 -38.09
N VAL A 328 11.21 10.09 -37.89
CA VAL A 328 12.02 11.28 -37.61
C VAL A 328 11.95 11.58 -36.13
N LEU A 329 13.11 11.77 -35.50
CA LEU A 329 13.22 12.17 -34.09
C LEU A 329 14.27 13.28 -33.99
N ASP A 330 13.87 14.48 -33.58
CA ASP A 330 14.71 15.65 -33.36
C ASP A 330 15.61 15.95 -34.58
N GLY A 331 15.02 15.86 -35.77
CA GLY A 331 15.69 16.12 -37.05
C GLY A 331 16.51 14.96 -37.60
N LYS A 332 16.68 13.87 -36.88
CA LYS A 332 17.37 12.67 -37.34
C LYS A 332 16.36 11.64 -37.84
N GLN A 333 16.65 11.05 -39.00
CA GLN A 333 15.79 10.01 -39.61
C GLN A 333 16.31 8.62 -39.28
N TYR A 334 15.36 7.71 -39.03
CA TYR A 334 15.61 6.30 -38.79
C TYR A 334 14.66 5.46 -39.65
N ASP A 335 15.16 4.42 -40.27
CA ASP A 335 14.34 3.40 -40.88
C ASP A 335 13.88 2.45 -39.76
N VAL A 336 12.59 2.13 -39.76
CA VAL A 336 11.94 1.29 -38.72
C VAL A 336 11.14 0.16 -39.34
N ALA A 337 11.13 -0.97 -38.70
CA ALA A 337 10.46 -2.19 -39.14
C ALA A 337 9.81 -2.96 -37.97
N ALA A 338 9.07 -4.01 -38.30
CA ALA A 338 8.47 -4.88 -37.31
C ALA A 338 9.49 -5.35 -36.23
N GLY A 339 9.13 -5.21 -34.95
CA GLY A 339 9.97 -5.54 -33.81
C GLY A 339 10.67 -4.33 -33.18
N ASP A 340 10.71 -3.17 -33.87
CA ASP A 340 11.33 -1.96 -33.33
C ASP A 340 10.43 -1.28 -32.27
N ALA A 341 11.06 -0.75 -31.22
CA ALA A 341 10.42 0.09 -30.21
C ALA A 341 11.02 1.49 -30.22
N LEU A 342 10.17 2.51 -30.28
CA LEU A 342 10.55 3.92 -30.39
C LEU A 342 10.06 4.65 -29.13
N LEU A 343 10.96 5.34 -28.43
CA LEU A 343 10.61 6.17 -27.27
C LEU A 343 10.78 7.65 -27.64
N THR A 344 9.68 8.39 -27.58
CA THR A 344 9.68 9.86 -27.74
C THR A 344 9.50 10.50 -26.38
N ARG A 345 10.42 11.34 -25.97
CA ARG A 345 10.37 12.11 -24.73
C ARG A 345 9.59 13.40 -24.90
N VAL A 346 9.10 13.94 -23.75
CA VAL A 346 8.52 15.28 -23.72
C VAL A 346 9.49 16.30 -24.32
N GLY A 347 8.98 17.14 -25.22
CA GLY A 347 9.76 18.18 -25.89
C GLY A 347 10.42 17.78 -27.22
N SER A 348 10.55 16.48 -27.50
CA SER A 348 11.09 16.01 -28.78
C SER A 348 10.11 16.24 -29.93
N LEU A 349 10.65 16.56 -31.10
CA LEU A 349 9.92 16.62 -32.38
C LEU A 349 9.98 15.27 -33.07
N HIS A 350 8.85 14.72 -33.47
CA HIS A 350 8.82 13.43 -34.15
C HIS A 350 7.76 13.34 -35.25
N ALA A 351 7.99 12.41 -36.16
CA ALA A 351 7.07 12.05 -37.24
C ALA A 351 7.28 10.59 -37.63
N LEU A 352 6.24 9.92 -38.16
CA LEU A 352 6.34 8.57 -38.66
C LEU A 352 5.64 8.47 -40.01
N GLN A 353 6.36 7.97 -41.02
CA GLN A 353 5.87 7.80 -42.40
C GLN A 353 5.93 6.33 -42.81
N GLN A 354 4.83 5.80 -43.31
CA GLN A 354 4.80 4.45 -43.89
C GLN A 354 5.71 4.39 -45.14
N ARG A 355 6.40 3.25 -45.31
CA ARG A 355 7.25 2.94 -46.44
C ARG A 355 6.94 1.53 -46.97
N GLY A 356 7.28 1.31 -48.26
CA GLY A 356 7.07 0.00 -48.90
C GLY A 356 5.61 -0.22 -49.31
N GLU A 357 5.27 -1.46 -49.58
CA GLU A 357 3.95 -1.88 -50.12
C GLU A 357 2.94 -2.26 -49.02
N GLN A 358 3.40 -2.63 -47.85
CA GLN A 358 2.53 -3.08 -46.74
C GLN A 358 2.17 -1.92 -45.81
N ASP A 359 1.00 -2.00 -45.21
CA ASP A 359 0.61 -1.08 -44.16
C ASP A 359 1.60 -1.14 -42.98
N LEU A 360 1.89 0.02 -42.41
CA LEU A 360 2.67 0.12 -41.20
C LEU A 360 1.74 0.11 -39.97
N VAL A 361 1.86 -0.94 -39.18
CA VAL A 361 1.03 -1.12 -37.99
C VAL A 361 1.84 -0.81 -36.73
N VAL A 362 1.36 0.12 -35.91
CA VAL A 362 2.03 0.50 -34.67
C VAL A 362 1.08 0.43 -33.46
N LEU A 363 1.60 -0.05 -32.35
CA LEU A 363 1.00 0.14 -31.02
C LEU A 363 1.58 1.38 -30.38
N LEU A 364 0.71 2.21 -29.80
CA LEU A 364 1.08 3.44 -29.10
C LEU A 364 0.66 3.33 -27.65
N ALA A 365 1.59 3.67 -26.76
CA ALA A 365 1.31 3.75 -25.33
C ALA A 365 1.88 5.05 -24.75
N TYR A 366 1.05 5.77 -23.98
CA TYR A 366 1.44 7.01 -23.31
C TYR A 366 0.58 7.26 -22.07
N PRO A 367 1.06 8.03 -21.07
CA PRO A 367 0.27 8.44 -19.92
C PRO A 367 -0.99 9.21 -20.34
N ARG A 368 -2.07 9.04 -19.60
CA ARG A 368 -3.35 9.74 -19.86
C ARG A 368 -3.30 11.20 -19.42
#